data_23cc3329012eca290a356732b3324f6b
#
_entry.id   23cc3329012eca290a356732b3324f6b
#
_cell.length_a   1.000
_cell.length_b   1.000
_cell.length_c   1.000
_cell.angle_alpha   90.00
_cell.angle_beta   90.00
_cell.angle_gamma   90.00
#
_symmetry.space_group_name_H-M   'P 1'
#
loop_
_entity.id
_entity.type
_entity.pdbx_description
1 polymer ?
#
loop_
_entity_poly.entity_id
_entity_poly.type
_entity_poly.pdbx_seq_one_letter_code
_entity_poly.pdbx_strand_id
1 'polypeptide(L)'
;MYDMKVIGSVIARLGSKRLTYKNLLPYKGVPLVLRAVRFLELCPIVDRVVLSTDSELIARTCMESKADILLRPPELGGDDVASIPVFRHVVEHFPCDIHVNYNCNFPECSPDVVSKAIELAEDTGEALSVPYAVWAQSSERLFNYGNPFEINATRFEDDRIHPLDIHHMEDLLAVHRAHQPYLPEEWSYATEKKE
;
A
#
# COMPACT_ATOMS: atom_id res chain seq x y z
N MET A 1 17.50 26.79 1.43
CA MET A 1 17.52 25.33 1.18
C MET A 1 16.10 24.99 0.81
N TYR A 2 15.85 24.52 -0.40
CA TYR A 2 14.50 24.12 -0.82
C TYR A 2 14.16 22.85 -0.02
N ASP A 3 13.11 22.88 0.77
CA ASP A 3 12.67 21.72 1.53
C ASP A 3 11.79 20.88 0.61
N MET A 4 12.30 19.73 0.18
CA MET A 4 11.59 18.82 -0.73
C MET A 4 10.35 18.27 -0.05
N LYS A 5 9.20 18.41 -0.69
CA LYS A 5 7.92 17.93 -0.17
C LYS A 5 7.61 16.52 -0.66
N VAL A 6 7.44 15.59 0.28
CA VAL A 6 7.15 14.17 0.01
C VAL A 6 5.74 13.81 0.47
N ILE A 7 4.92 13.28 -0.45
CA ILE A 7 3.61 12.71 -0.14
C ILE A 7 3.67 11.19 -0.23
N GLY A 8 3.37 10.52 0.89
CA GLY A 8 3.14 9.09 0.92
C GLY A 8 1.69 8.74 0.62
N SER A 9 1.44 7.75 -0.23
CA SER A 9 0.09 7.26 -0.46
C SER A 9 -0.08 5.77 -0.22
N VAL A 10 -1.26 5.42 0.24
CA VAL A 10 -1.79 4.05 0.22
C VAL A 10 -3.00 4.06 -0.70
N ILE A 11 -2.94 3.32 -1.80
CA ILE A 11 -4.09 3.14 -2.68
C ILE A 11 -4.79 1.83 -2.35
N ALA A 12 -6.00 1.91 -1.83
CA ALA A 12 -6.77 0.75 -1.41
C ALA A 12 -8.19 0.81 -1.95
N ARG A 13 -8.62 -0.21 -2.68
CA ARG A 13 -10.00 -0.36 -3.15
C ARG A 13 -10.71 -1.47 -2.37
N LEU A 14 -12.04 -1.40 -2.31
CA LEU A 14 -12.86 -2.41 -1.65
C LEU A 14 -12.84 -3.72 -2.44
N GLY A 15 -12.98 -3.63 -3.76
CA GLY A 15 -12.98 -4.78 -4.65
C GLY A 15 -11.60 -5.44 -4.75
N SER A 16 -11.54 -6.74 -4.52
CA SER A 16 -10.35 -7.55 -4.76
C SER A 16 -10.78 -8.89 -5.35
N LYS A 17 -10.27 -9.22 -6.55
CA LYS A 17 -10.70 -10.41 -7.31
C LYS A 17 -10.30 -11.72 -6.64
N ARG A 18 -9.12 -11.78 -6.03
CA ARG A 18 -8.54 -13.01 -5.46
C ARG A 18 -8.88 -13.22 -3.98
N LEU A 19 -9.04 -12.14 -3.23
CA LEU A 19 -9.32 -12.16 -1.81
C LEU A 19 -10.30 -11.04 -1.47
N THR A 20 -11.57 -11.38 -1.28
CA THR A 20 -12.66 -10.44 -1.02
C THR A 20 -12.33 -9.58 0.21
N TYR A 21 -12.51 -8.26 0.06
CA TYR A 21 -12.24 -7.26 1.10
C TYR A 21 -10.81 -7.31 1.66
N LYS A 22 -9.84 -7.75 0.87
CA LYS A 22 -8.44 -7.96 1.29
C LYS A 22 -7.89 -6.84 2.19
N ASN A 23 -8.08 -5.59 1.80
CA ASN A 23 -7.53 -4.44 2.51
C ASN A 23 -8.11 -4.23 3.93
N LEU A 24 -9.28 -4.82 4.21
CA LEU A 24 -9.93 -4.80 5.53
C LEU A 24 -9.56 -6.02 6.38
N LEU A 25 -8.97 -7.05 5.79
CA LEU A 25 -8.61 -8.25 6.55
C LEU A 25 -7.44 -7.97 7.49
N PRO A 26 -7.48 -8.55 8.70
CA PRO A 26 -6.46 -8.29 9.70
C PRO A 26 -5.18 -9.09 9.40
N TYR A 27 -4.05 -8.40 9.47
CA TYR A 27 -2.73 -8.98 9.59
C TYR A 27 -2.20 -8.67 11.00
N LYS A 28 -1.88 -9.69 11.79
CA LYS A 28 -1.48 -9.52 13.21
C LYS A 28 -2.46 -8.62 13.99
N GLY A 29 -3.76 -8.79 13.77
CA GLY A 29 -4.83 -8.06 14.45
C GLY A 29 -5.12 -6.65 13.93
N VAL A 30 -4.43 -6.17 12.90
CA VAL A 30 -4.62 -4.84 12.33
C VAL A 30 -5.01 -4.96 10.85
N PRO A 31 -6.08 -4.29 10.37
CA PRO A 31 -6.43 -4.27 8.95
C PRO A 31 -5.25 -3.88 8.07
N LEU A 32 -5.06 -4.57 6.93
CA LEU A 32 -3.92 -4.34 6.03
C LEU A 32 -3.77 -2.88 5.62
N VAL A 33 -4.88 -2.23 5.28
CA VAL A 33 -4.88 -0.81 4.89
C VAL A 33 -4.42 0.10 6.03
N LEU A 34 -4.93 -0.11 7.24
CA LEU A 34 -4.55 0.70 8.41
C LEU A 34 -3.09 0.48 8.78
N ARG A 35 -2.60 -0.77 8.63
CA ARG A 35 -1.20 -1.09 8.83
C ARG A 35 -0.31 -0.35 7.83
N ALA A 36 -0.68 -0.32 6.55
CA ALA A 36 0.05 0.37 5.51
C ALA A 36 0.09 1.89 5.72
N VAL A 37 -1.04 2.48 6.13
CA VAL A 37 -1.10 3.91 6.49
C VAL A 37 -0.16 4.22 7.66
N ARG A 38 -0.26 3.46 8.76
CA ARG A 38 0.62 3.64 9.94
C ARG A 38 2.10 3.42 9.62
N PHE A 39 2.40 2.53 8.69
CA PHE A 39 3.78 2.32 8.23
C PHE A 39 4.35 3.60 7.59
N LEU A 40 3.61 4.24 6.68
CA LEU A 40 4.05 5.50 6.07
C LEU A 40 4.11 6.65 7.09
N GLU A 41 3.22 6.68 8.09
CA GLU A 41 3.27 7.67 9.18
C GLU A 41 4.53 7.55 10.05
N LEU A 42 5.16 6.37 10.06
CA LEU A 42 6.42 6.12 10.76
C LEU A 42 7.68 6.46 9.91
N CYS A 43 7.51 6.81 8.64
CA CYS A 43 8.62 7.17 7.76
C CYS A 43 8.93 8.66 7.91
N PRO A 44 10.06 9.06 8.53
CA PRO A 44 10.33 10.47 8.85
C PRO A 44 10.49 11.38 7.63
N ILE A 45 10.82 10.80 6.46
CA ILE A 45 10.99 11.50 5.19
C ILE A 45 9.66 11.81 4.50
N VAL A 46 8.54 11.23 4.97
CA VAL A 46 7.20 11.44 4.43
C VAL A 46 6.52 12.56 5.21
N ASP A 47 6.27 13.69 4.56
CA ASP A 47 5.65 14.86 5.21
C ASP A 47 4.15 14.68 5.47
N ARG A 48 3.49 13.93 4.59
CA ARG A 48 2.04 13.74 4.65
C ARG A 48 1.65 12.40 4.07
N VAL A 49 0.71 11.72 4.71
CA VAL A 49 0.17 10.44 4.25
C VAL A 49 -1.24 10.63 3.73
N VAL A 50 -1.54 10.04 2.58
CA VAL A 50 -2.86 10.08 1.94
C VAL A 50 -3.36 8.66 1.70
N LEU A 51 -4.54 8.34 2.21
CA LEU A 51 -5.28 7.14 1.84
C LEU A 51 -6.21 7.47 0.67
N SER A 52 -5.91 6.92 -0.51
CA SER A 52 -6.79 7.01 -1.67
C SER A 52 -7.65 5.75 -1.78
N THR A 53 -8.98 5.89 -1.70
CA THR A 53 -9.91 4.76 -1.69
C THR A 53 -11.21 5.08 -2.42
N ASP A 54 -11.89 4.04 -2.94
CA ASP A 54 -13.24 4.08 -3.51
C ASP A 54 -14.32 3.73 -2.47
N SER A 55 -13.93 3.48 -1.20
CA SER A 55 -14.79 2.88 -0.20
C SER A 55 -14.83 3.67 1.10
N GLU A 56 -16.06 4.08 1.50
CA GLU A 56 -16.26 4.66 2.83
C GLU A 56 -15.89 3.70 3.97
N LEU A 57 -16.03 2.39 3.78
CA LEU A 57 -15.70 1.40 4.79
C LEU A 57 -14.17 1.37 5.04
N ILE A 58 -13.38 1.42 3.95
CA ILE A 58 -11.93 1.54 4.05
C ILE A 58 -11.55 2.89 4.68
N ALA A 59 -12.18 3.98 4.23
CA ALA A 59 -11.96 5.30 4.81
C ALA A 59 -12.21 5.32 6.32
N ARG A 60 -13.34 4.77 6.77
CA ARG A 60 -13.71 4.68 8.20
C ARG A 60 -12.72 3.84 9.01
N THR A 61 -12.15 2.78 8.42
CA THR A 61 -11.15 1.94 9.07
C THR A 61 -9.87 2.73 9.42
N CYS A 62 -9.58 3.80 8.68
CA CYS A 62 -8.38 4.64 8.88
C CYS A 62 -8.68 6.00 9.51
N MET A 63 -9.90 6.30 9.96
CA MET A 63 -10.28 7.62 10.50
C MET A 63 -9.48 8.05 11.74
N GLU A 64 -8.95 7.10 12.52
CA GLU A 64 -8.14 7.39 13.72
C GLU A 64 -6.64 7.55 13.38
N SER A 65 -6.24 7.37 12.13
CA SER A 65 -4.89 7.66 11.66
C SER A 65 -4.70 9.16 11.42
N LYS A 66 -3.47 9.58 11.14
CA LYS A 66 -3.18 10.97 10.74
C LYS A 66 -3.29 11.19 9.23
N ALA A 67 -3.60 10.14 8.47
CA ALA A 67 -3.67 10.23 7.02
C ALA A 67 -4.89 11.03 6.57
N ASP A 68 -4.71 11.81 5.51
CA ASP A 68 -5.81 12.41 4.78
C ASP A 68 -6.56 11.35 3.98
N ILE A 69 -7.87 11.42 4.01
CA ILE A 69 -8.73 10.51 3.24
C ILE A 69 -9.12 11.19 1.94
N LEU A 70 -8.71 10.59 0.82
CA LEU A 70 -9.10 11.00 -0.52
C LEU A 70 -10.03 9.96 -1.15
N LEU A 71 -11.30 10.30 -1.27
CA LEU A 71 -12.25 9.43 -1.96
C LEU A 71 -12.04 9.54 -3.48
N ARG A 72 -11.87 8.40 -4.13
CA ARG A 72 -11.70 8.33 -5.58
C ARG A 72 -13.03 8.44 -6.31
N PRO A 73 -13.08 9.14 -7.43
CA PRO A 73 -14.22 9.10 -8.31
C PRO A 73 -14.38 7.69 -8.92
N PRO A 74 -15.61 7.29 -9.32
CA PRO A 74 -15.91 5.92 -9.78
C PRO A 74 -15.00 5.42 -10.92
N GLU A 75 -14.60 6.31 -11.82
CA GLU A 75 -13.70 6.01 -12.94
C GLU A 75 -12.29 5.59 -12.52
N LEU A 76 -11.86 5.95 -11.31
CA LEU A 76 -10.58 5.53 -10.73
C LEU A 76 -10.71 4.33 -9.76
N GLY A 77 -11.91 3.80 -9.55
CA GLY A 77 -12.18 2.66 -8.67
C GLY A 77 -12.14 1.29 -9.36
N GLY A 78 -12.13 1.27 -10.70
CA GLY A 78 -12.25 0.04 -11.50
C GLY A 78 -11.07 -0.92 -11.39
N ASP A 79 -11.34 -2.18 -11.73
CA ASP A 79 -10.34 -3.25 -11.74
C ASP A 79 -9.24 -3.08 -12.79
N ASP A 80 -9.57 -2.42 -13.89
CA ASP A 80 -8.70 -2.23 -15.04
C ASP A 80 -7.98 -0.88 -15.00
N VAL A 81 -8.14 -0.14 -13.91
CA VAL A 81 -7.45 1.15 -13.71
C VAL A 81 -6.01 0.89 -13.27
N ALA A 82 -5.05 1.41 -14.03
CA ALA A 82 -3.64 1.39 -13.66
C ALA A 82 -3.37 2.27 -12.43
N SER A 83 -2.25 2.06 -11.75
CA SER A 83 -1.89 2.85 -10.55
C SER A 83 -1.59 4.31 -10.88
N ILE A 84 -0.98 4.59 -12.04
CA ILE A 84 -0.55 5.95 -12.42
C ILE A 84 -1.68 6.99 -12.42
N PRO A 85 -2.87 6.76 -13.02
CA PRO A 85 -3.99 7.67 -12.90
C PRO A 85 -4.41 7.94 -11.45
N VAL A 86 -4.36 6.92 -10.58
CA VAL A 86 -4.68 7.07 -9.16
C VAL A 86 -3.63 7.92 -8.43
N PHE A 87 -2.35 7.74 -8.75
CA PHE A 87 -1.26 8.55 -8.19
C PHE A 87 -1.37 10.02 -8.63
N ARG A 88 -1.69 10.26 -9.91
CA ARG A 88 -1.97 11.62 -10.41
C ARG A 88 -3.09 12.29 -9.62
N HIS A 89 -4.19 11.59 -9.39
CA HIS A 89 -5.31 12.10 -8.61
C HIS A 89 -4.89 12.45 -7.17
N VAL A 90 -3.99 11.68 -6.55
CA VAL A 90 -3.43 12.04 -5.24
C VAL A 90 -2.62 13.33 -5.33
N VAL A 91 -1.70 13.45 -6.29
CA VAL A 91 -0.80 14.62 -6.42
C VAL A 91 -1.55 15.88 -6.87
N GLU A 92 -2.63 15.76 -7.64
CA GLU A 92 -3.51 16.90 -8.00
C GLU A 92 -4.18 17.51 -6.77
N HIS A 93 -4.54 16.69 -5.77
CA HIS A 93 -5.16 17.17 -4.52
C HIS A 93 -4.12 17.53 -3.46
N PHE A 94 -2.97 16.90 -3.48
CA PHE A 94 -1.87 17.09 -2.54
C PHE A 94 -0.55 17.30 -3.30
N PRO A 95 -0.29 18.52 -3.81
CA PRO A 95 0.91 18.81 -4.59
C PRO A 95 2.20 18.54 -3.79
N CYS A 96 3.19 17.90 -4.44
CA CYS A 96 4.46 17.50 -3.86
C CYS A 96 5.58 17.48 -4.90
N ASP A 97 6.81 17.35 -4.48
CA ASP A 97 7.97 17.13 -5.36
C ASP A 97 8.11 15.65 -5.68
N ILE A 98 8.01 14.79 -4.65
CA ILE A 98 8.04 13.33 -4.77
C ILE A 98 6.75 12.73 -4.20
N HIS A 99 6.12 11.85 -4.96
CA HIS A 99 5.07 10.97 -4.53
C HIS A 99 5.63 9.57 -4.29
N VAL A 100 5.32 8.95 -3.15
CA VAL A 100 5.68 7.55 -2.86
C VAL A 100 4.45 6.74 -2.49
N ASN A 101 4.22 5.63 -3.19
CA ASN A 101 3.16 4.67 -2.87
C ASN A 101 3.72 3.48 -2.12
N TYR A 102 3.02 3.09 -1.05
CA TYR A 102 3.26 1.83 -0.35
C TYR A 102 2.13 0.83 -0.60
N ASN A 103 2.51 -0.37 -1.04
CA ASN A 103 1.57 -1.43 -1.38
C ASN A 103 1.16 -2.23 -0.13
N CYS A 104 -0.12 -2.19 0.23
CA CYS A 104 -0.69 -2.91 1.39
C CYS A 104 -0.41 -4.42 1.40
N ASN A 105 -0.10 -5.00 0.25
CA ASN A 105 0.13 -6.44 0.13
C ASN A 105 1.41 -6.89 0.84
N PHE A 106 2.36 -5.98 1.09
CA PHE A 106 3.65 -6.26 1.73
C PHE A 106 3.68 -5.75 3.17
N PRO A 107 3.02 -6.42 4.12
CA PRO A 107 2.88 -5.91 5.50
C PRO A 107 4.18 -5.92 6.30
N GLU A 108 5.21 -6.56 5.81
CA GLU A 108 6.54 -6.66 6.44
C GLU A 108 7.59 -5.98 5.53
N CYS A 109 7.81 -4.69 5.75
CA CYS A 109 8.80 -3.88 5.04
C CYS A 109 9.44 -2.90 6.02
N SER A 110 10.71 -2.53 5.80
CA SER A 110 11.37 -1.49 6.60
C SER A 110 11.08 -0.09 6.04
N PRO A 111 10.90 0.92 6.90
CA PRO A 111 10.80 2.33 6.48
C PRO A 111 11.99 2.82 5.63
N ASP A 112 13.19 2.26 5.83
CA ASP A 112 14.38 2.62 5.05
C ASP A 112 14.24 2.31 3.55
N VAL A 113 13.37 1.34 3.19
CA VAL A 113 13.07 1.04 1.77
C VAL A 113 12.34 2.21 1.12
N VAL A 114 11.48 2.91 1.88
CA VAL A 114 10.79 4.11 1.43
C VAL A 114 11.81 5.23 1.18
N SER A 115 12.73 5.45 2.11
CA SER A 115 13.80 6.46 1.97
C SER A 115 14.65 6.19 0.73
N LYS A 116 15.08 4.93 0.53
CA LYS A 116 15.85 4.52 -0.65
C LYS A 116 15.09 4.73 -1.96
N ALA A 117 13.77 4.44 -1.97
CA ALA A 117 12.94 4.66 -3.16
C ALA A 117 12.83 6.16 -3.51
N ILE A 118 12.71 7.03 -2.49
CA ILE A 118 12.64 8.48 -2.66
C ILE A 118 13.96 9.02 -3.22
N GLU A 119 15.11 8.67 -2.61
CA GLU A 119 16.44 9.05 -3.06
C GLU A 119 16.68 8.66 -4.53
N LEU A 120 16.33 7.43 -4.90
CA LEU A 120 16.44 6.97 -6.29
C LEU A 120 15.49 7.72 -7.23
N ALA A 121 14.29 8.08 -6.77
CA ALA A 121 13.33 8.83 -7.58
C ALA A 121 13.74 10.29 -7.78
N GLU A 122 14.46 10.91 -6.82
CA GLU A 122 15.10 12.22 -7.00
C GLU A 122 16.12 12.20 -8.12
N ASP A 123 16.96 11.17 -8.17
CA ASP A 123 18.03 11.04 -9.14
C ASP A 123 17.54 10.64 -10.54
N THR A 124 16.54 9.74 -10.62
CA THR A 124 16.14 9.08 -11.87
C THR A 124 14.73 9.45 -12.33
N GLY A 125 13.99 10.20 -11.52
CA GLY A 125 12.59 10.57 -11.74
C GLY A 125 11.59 9.49 -11.28
N GLU A 126 11.98 8.21 -11.21
CA GLU A 126 11.09 7.11 -10.83
C GLU A 126 11.86 5.90 -10.32
N ALA A 127 11.43 5.33 -9.18
CA ALA A 127 12.01 4.13 -8.58
C ALA A 127 10.93 3.14 -8.14
N LEU A 128 11.15 1.85 -8.41
CA LEU A 128 10.25 0.75 -8.07
C LEU A 128 11.00 -0.38 -7.40
N SER A 129 10.62 -0.74 -6.19
CA SER A 129 11.18 -1.91 -5.51
C SER A 129 10.75 -3.23 -6.17
N VAL A 130 11.64 -4.21 -6.10
CA VAL A 130 11.35 -5.60 -6.50
C VAL A 130 11.56 -6.50 -5.28
N PRO A 131 10.49 -7.14 -4.75
CA PRO A 131 9.09 -7.07 -5.20
C PRO A 131 8.45 -5.68 -5.02
N TYR A 132 7.30 -5.44 -5.67
CA TYR A 132 6.59 -4.15 -5.64
C TYR A 132 5.97 -3.90 -4.25
N ALA A 133 6.75 -3.46 -3.32
CA ALA A 133 6.30 -2.94 -2.03
C ALA A 133 6.22 -1.40 -2.04
N VAL A 134 7.20 -0.74 -2.69
CA VAL A 134 7.32 0.72 -2.73
C VAL A 134 7.52 1.19 -4.16
N TRP A 135 6.83 2.26 -4.54
CA TRP A 135 6.96 2.92 -5.84
C TRP A 135 6.97 4.43 -5.66
N ALA A 136 8.10 5.07 -5.98
CA ALA A 136 8.29 6.51 -5.87
C ALA A 136 8.45 7.16 -7.24
N GLN A 137 7.86 8.35 -7.42
CA GLN A 137 7.96 9.15 -8.64
C GLN A 137 8.10 10.64 -8.31
N SER A 138 8.90 11.38 -9.08
CA SER A 138 8.79 12.83 -9.09
C SER A 138 7.46 13.26 -9.71
N SER A 139 6.89 14.38 -9.27
CA SER A 139 5.66 14.92 -9.85
C SER A 139 5.82 15.19 -11.34
N GLU A 140 6.98 15.69 -11.77
CA GLU A 140 7.27 15.89 -13.19
C GLU A 140 7.15 14.58 -13.98
N ARG A 141 7.80 13.52 -13.50
CA ARG A 141 7.73 12.19 -14.13
C ARG A 141 6.30 11.66 -14.16
N LEU A 142 5.57 11.80 -13.06
CA LEU A 142 4.21 11.30 -12.92
C LEU A 142 3.24 11.97 -13.91
N PHE A 143 3.32 13.30 -14.09
CA PHE A 143 2.45 14.01 -15.03
C PHE A 143 2.84 13.84 -16.50
N ASN A 144 4.11 13.56 -16.76
CA ASN A 144 4.63 13.26 -18.10
C ASN A 144 4.67 11.75 -18.42
N TYR A 145 4.01 10.92 -17.61
CA TYR A 145 3.96 9.48 -17.82
C TYR A 145 3.20 9.16 -19.12
N GLY A 146 3.79 8.35 -19.97
CA GLY A 146 3.17 7.92 -21.23
C GLY A 146 2.09 6.86 -21.00
N ASN A 147 2.30 5.64 -21.48
CA ASN A 147 1.38 4.53 -21.25
C ASN A 147 1.40 4.10 -19.78
N PRO A 148 0.29 4.22 -19.00
CA PRO A 148 0.26 3.92 -17.57
C PRO A 148 0.42 2.42 -17.25
N PHE A 149 0.40 1.56 -18.26
CA PHE A 149 0.63 0.12 -18.12
C PHE A 149 2.10 -0.28 -18.42
N GLU A 150 2.90 0.62 -18.97
CA GLU A 150 4.31 0.40 -19.28
C GLU A 150 5.20 1.08 -18.24
N ILE A 151 5.62 0.30 -17.23
CA ILE A 151 6.43 0.79 -16.13
C ILE A 151 7.90 0.80 -16.55
N ASN A 152 8.47 2.00 -16.71
CA ASN A 152 9.87 2.24 -17.06
C ASN A 152 10.67 2.81 -15.86
N ALA A 153 10.36 2.35 -14.65
CA ALA A 153 11.01 2.79 -13.43
C ALA A 153 12.41 2.19 -13.27
N THR A 154 13.29 2.91 -12.61
CA THR A 154 14.53 2.36 -12.05
C THR A 154 14.17 1.31 -11.00
N ARG A 155 14.50 0.04 -11.29
CA ARG A 155 14.19 -1.07 -10.38
C ARG A 155 15.31 -1.27 -9.38
N PHE A 156 14.94 -1.57 -8.13
CA PHE A 156 15.92 -1.91 -7.09
C PHE A 156 15.41 -3.05 -6.21
N GLU A 157 16.34 -3.87 -5.75
CA GLU A 157 16.09 -4.92 -4.77
C GLU A 157 16.53 -4.46 -3.39
N ASP A 158 15.86 -4.98 -2.35
CA ASP A 158 16.20 -4.67 -0.97
C ASP A 158 15.75 -5.81 -0.03
N ASP A 159 16.70 -6.39 0.68
CA ASP A 159 16.47 -7.52 1.58
C ASP A 159 15.57 -7.19 2.79
N ARG A 160 15.32 -5.89 3.03
CA ARG A 160 14.40 -5.39 4.07
C ARG A 160 12.93 -5.45 3.66
N ILE A 161 12.64 -5.87 2.43
CA ILE A 161 11.29 -6.23 1.97
C ILE A 161 11.12 -7.73 2.19
N HIS A 162 10.28 -8.10 3.17
CA HIS A 162 9.97 -9.51 3.36
C HIS A 162 9.17 -10.04 2.14
N PRO A 163 9.44 -11.27 1.67
CA PRO A 163 8.81 -11.83 0.47
C PRO A 163 7.30 -12.12 0.60
N LEU A 164 6.72 -11.92 1.78
CA LEU A 164 5.29 -12.10 2.01
C LEU A 164 4.47 -11.08 1.22
N ASP A 165 3.80 -11.53 0.16
CA ASP A 165 2.88 -10.79 -0.67
C ASP A 165 1.46 -11.37 -0.51
N ILE A 166 0.56 -10.62 0.14
CA ILE A 166 -0.78 -11.10 0.48
C ILE A 166 -1.72 -10.94 -0.72
N HIS A 167 -2.02 -12.06 -1.36
CA HIS A 167 -2.93 -12.15 -2.48
C HIS A 167 -4.08 -13.14 -2.27
N HIS A 168 -3.87 -14.17 -1.45
CA HIS A 168 -4.81 -15.25 -1.22
C HIS A 168 -5.07 -15.43 0.28
N MET A 169 -6.11 -16.20 0.62
CA MET A 169 -6.46 -16.49 2.01
C MET A 169 -5.34 -17.30 2.71
N GLU A 170 -4.65 -18.16 1.96
CA GLU A 170 -3.55 -18.97 2.45
C GLU A 170 -2.40 -18.13 2.99
N ASP A 171 -2.12 -16.98 2.37
CA ASP A 171 -1.07 -16.06 2.80
C ASP A 171 -1.38 -15.50 4.20
N LEU A 172 -2.64 -15.09 4.43
CA LEU A 172 -3.10 -14.64 5.75
C LEU A 172 -3.15 -15.77 6.78
N LEU A 173 -3.65 -16.94 6.40
CA LEU A 173 -3.74 -18.10 7.31
C LEU A 173 -2.37 -18.58 7.76
N ALA A 174 -1.36 -18.56 6.89
CA ALA A 174 0.01 -18.90 7.26
C ALA A 174 0.53 -17.99 8.37
N VAL A 175 0.24 -16.68 8.29
CA VAL A 175 0.61 -15.72 9.33
C VAL A 175 -0.16 -15.94 10.62
N HIS A 176 -1.47 -16.15 10.54
CA HIS A 176 -2.30 -16.42 11.73
C HIS A 176 -1.84 -17.67 12.46
N ARG A 177 -1.54 -18.74 11.74
CA ARG A 177 -1.00 -20.00 12.33
C ARG A 177 0.33 -19.79 13.02
N ALA A 178 1.22 -18.98 12.46
CA ALA A 178 2.50 -18.66 13.06
C ALA A 178 2.38 -17.81 14.34
N HIS A 179 1.34 -16.97 14.45
CA HIS A 179 1.13 -16.07 15.58
C HIS A 179 0.16 -16.60 16.64
N GLN A 180 -0.69 -17.56 16.30
CA GLN A 180 -1.61 -18.23 17.21
C GLN A 180 -1.40 -19.74 17.16
N PRO A 181 -0.27 -20.22 17.70
CA PRO A 181 0.04 -21.65 17.68
C PRO A 181 -0.96 -22.51 18.48
N TYR A 182 -1.81 -21.88 19.28
CA TYR A 182 -2.82 -22.53 20.10
C TYR A 182 -4.19 -21.94 19.80
N LEU A 183 -4.88 -22.46 18.78
CA LEU A 183 -6.34 -22.33 18.77
C LEU A 183 -6.84 -23.11 20.00
N PRO A 184 -7.76 -22.53 20.81
CA PRO A 184 -8.38 -23.26 21.91
C PRO A 184 -8.89 -24.60 21.40
N GLU A 185 -8.68 -25.70 22.11
CA GLU A 185 -9.16 -27.05 21.73
C GLU A 185 -10.64 -27.06 21.37
N GLU A 186 -11.43 -26.18 21.98
CA GLU A 186 -12.86 -25.97 21.73
C GLU A 186 -13.17 -25.62 20.25
N TRP A 187 -12.23 -25.03 19.51
CA TRP A 187 -12.40 -24.68 18.10
C TRP A 187 -12.06 -25.82 17.14
N SER A 188 -11.33 -26.84 17.60
CA SER A 188 -11.02 -28.04 16.79
C SER A 188 -12.26 -28.90 16.57
N TYR A 189 -13.24 -28.86 17.47
CA TYR A 189 -14.48 -29.63 17.37
C TYR A 189 -15.51 -29.08 16.38
N ALA A 190 -15.36 -27.84 15.96
CA ALA A 190 -16.32 -27.23 15.01
C ALA A 190 -16.14 -27.75 13.56
N THR A 191 -15.00 -28.37 13.25
CA THR A 191 -14.69 -28.88 11.91
C THR A 191 -14.98 -30.36 11.72
N GLU A 192 -15.19 -31.13 12.79
CA GLU A 192 -15.41 -32.59 12.73
C GLU A 192 -16.89 -33.00 12.64
N LYS A 193 -17.84 -32.07 12.66
CA LYS A 193 -19.30 -32.37 12.55
C LYS A 193 -19.86 -32.04 11.17
N LYS A 194 -19.22 -32.56 10.13
CA LYS A 194 -19.81 -32.67 8.79
C LYS A 194 -19.54 -34.06 8.24
N GLU A 195 -20.16 -35.08 8.80
CA GLU A 195 -20.53 -36.29 8.12
C GLU A 195 -22.07 -36.38 8.06
#